data_2f3dc18e20401a049b4740ba30e79bb1
#
_entry.id   2f3dc18e20401a049b4740ba30e79bb1
#
_cell.length_a   1.000
_cell.length_b   1.000
_cell.length_c   1.000
_cell.angle_alpha   90.00
_cell.angle_beta   90.00
_cell.angle_gamma   90.00
#
_symmetry.space_group_name_H-M   'P 1'
#
loop_
_entity.id
_entity.type
_entity.pdbx_description
1 polymer ?
#
loop_
_entity_poly.entity_id
_entity_poly.type
_entity_poly.pdbx_seq_one_letter_code
_entity_poly.pdbx_strand_id
1 'polypeptide(L)'
;MFGYIRPSKPHLSEQDEARFQSVYCGLCHELGRKYGFAARFVLNFDFTFLAILLSDAQEPECESCRCAAHPCKAQCVMAHTVALETAAGHSLVLAWWQLRDHIEDHGFFKAIPYRLAALLLRGAYRKARTFVPEFDASVQRHLNALHEREREHCASLDQAAEPFAALMADIADCVDDEMRRRVMKEIFYHLGRWIYLVDAADDFEKDAHSNCYNPLRYRYELDGDKLDEQSREAVATSLDLSVHRMASAYALLSCGVWTSILDSIFYESLYGIGNAVLKGTYHKPPRRIHFRIKAEKNEETV
;
A
#
# COMPACT_ATOMS: atom_id res chain seq x y z
N MET A 1 0.18 -8.00 -2.35
CA MET A 1 0.30 -6.52 -2.30
C MET A 1 -1.08 -5.94 -2.40
N PHE A 2 -1.42 -5.10 -1.46
CA PHE A 2 -2.78 -4.70 -1.15
C PHE A 2 -3.39 -3.81 -2.25
N GLY A 3 -2.81 -2.66 -2.58
CA GLY A 3 -3.29 -1.75 -3.63
C GLY A 3 -4.57 -0.99 -3.26
N TYR A 4 -4.84 -0.88 -1.95
CA TYR A 4 -6.02 -0.17 -1.45
C TYR A 4 -5.79 1.34 -1.34
N ILE A 5 -4.54 1.79 -1.09
CA ILE A 5 -4.24 3.19 -0.76
C ILE A 5 -4.05 4.00 -2.05
N ARG A 6 -5.04 4.77 -2.42
CA ARG A 6 -5.03 5.62 -3.62
C ARG A 6 -5.95 6.81 -3.46
N PRO A 7 -5.68 7.94 -4.10
CA PRO A 7 -6.58 9.09 -4.01
C PRO A 7 -7.90 8.85 -4.75
N SER A 8 -8.94 9.53 -4.30
CA SER A 8 -10.27 9.54 -4.92
C SER A 8 -10.27 10.44 -6.14
N LYS A 9 -10.32 9.87 -7.35
CA LYS A 9 -10.25 10.62 -8.62
C LYS A 9 -11.28 11.74 -8.80
N PRO A 10 -12.57 11.57 -8.41
CA PRO A 10 -13.57 12.61 -8.62
C PRO A 10 -13.26 13.95 -7.93
N HIS A 11 -12.40 13.94 -6.94
CA HIS A 11 -12.11 15.08 -6.07
C HIS A 11 -10.70 15.66 -6.25
N LEU A 12 -9.90 15.09 -7.16
CA LEU A 12 -8.58 15.63 -7.48
C LEU A 12 -8.62 16.63 -8.62
N SER A 13 -7.85 17.71 -8.47
CA SER A 13 -7.54 18.57 -9.59
C SER A 13 -6.63 17.88 -10.61
N GLU A 14 -6.64 18.32 -11.87
CA GLU A 14 -5.71 17.81 -12.90
C GLU A 14 -4.25 17.98 -12.49
N GLN A 15 -3.94 19.04 -11.75
CA GLN A 15 -2.60 19.28 -11.20
C GLN A 15 -2.22 18.23 -10.15
N ASP A 16 -3.12 17.88 -9.23
CA ASP A 16 -2.88 16.86 -8.21
C ASP A 16 -2.77 15.45 -8.83
N GLU A 17 -3.60 15.16 -9.86
CA GLU A 17 -3.44 13.94 -10.63
C GLU A 17 -2.05 13.87 -11.30
N ALA A 18 -1.60 14.96 -11.90
CA ALA A 18 -0.28 15.04 -12.53
C ALA A 18 0.86 14.88 -11.50
N ARG A 19 0.73 15.49 -10.31
CA ARG A 19 1.67 15.33 -9.19
C ARG A 19 1.72 13.88 -8.73
N PHE A 20 0.57 13.27 -8.44
CA PHE A 20 0.51 11.86 -8.04
C PHE A 20 1.15 10.95 -9.08
N GLN A 21 0.86 11.19 -10.37
CA GLN A 21 1.44 10.45 -11.47
C GLN A 21 2.97 10.64 -11.56
N SER A 22 3.47 11.85 -11.30
CA SER A 22 4.92 12.12 -11.32
C SER A 22 5.67 11.34 -10.24
N VAL A 23 5.11 11.22 -9.04
CA VAL A 23 5.66 10.40 -7.94
C VAL A 23 5.60 8.90 -8.30
N TYR A 24 4.47 8.43 -8.84
CA TYR A 24 4.33 7.03 -9.28
C TYR A 24 5.38 6.67 -10.34
N CYS A 25 5.61 7.55 -11.32
CA CYS A 25 6.64 7.38 -12.34
C CYS A 25 8.05 7.52 -11.75
N GLY A 26 8.27 8.44 -10.81
CA GLY A 26 9.52 8.62 -10.07
C GLY A 26 9.91 7.35 -9.31
N LEU A 27 8.95 6.77 -8.57
CA LEU A 27 9.15 5.51 -7.86
C LEU A 27 9.46 4.35 -8.82
N CYS A 28 8.76 4.26 -9.96
CA CYS A 28 9.05 3.28 -11.01
C CYS A 28 10.46 3.42 -11.55
N HIS A 29 10.90 4.66 -11.78
CA HIS A 29 12.24 4.98 -12.27
C HIS A 29 13.31 4.61 -11.24
N GLU A 30 13.08 4.97 -9.96
CA GLU A 30 13.99 4.67 -8.86
C GLU A 30 14.16 3.16 -8.64
N LEU A 31 13.06 2.39 -8.65
CA LEU A 31 13.08 0.93 -8.60
C LEU A 31 13.93 0.34 -9.73
N GLY A 32 13.73 0.85 -10.96
CA GLY A 32 14.49 0.38 -12.13
C GLY A 32 15.97 0.72 -12.06
N ARG A 33 16.30 1.95 -11.65
CA ARG A 33 17.67 2.48 -11.58
C ARG A 33 18.50 1.78 -10.50
N LYS A 34 17.97 1.69 -9.29
CA LYS A 34 18.70 1.18 -8.11
C LYS A 34 18.72 -0.35 -8.05
N TYR A 35 17.61 -0.97 -8.40
CA TYR A 35 17.38 -2.39 -8.16
C TYR A 35 17.23 -3.24 -9.43
N GLY A 36 17.13 -2.61 -10.60
CA GLY A 36 17.04 -3.28 -11.88
C GLY A 36 15.60 -3.42 -12.42
N PHE A 37 15.48 -3.80 -13.68
CA PHE A 37 14.20 -3.77 -14.42
C PHE A 37 13.08 -4.58 -13.71
N ALA A 38 13.40 -5.76 -13.18
CA ALA A 38 12.43 -6.62 -12.51
C ALA A 38 11.79 -5.97 -11.26
N ALA A 39 12.51 -5.07 -10.58
CA ALA A 39 12.01 -4.35 -9.43
C ALA A 39 10.82 -3.45 -9.76
N ARG A 40 10.67 -2.99 -11.00
CA ARG A 40 9.53 -2.18 -11.45
C ARG A 40 8.17 -2.91 -11.34
N PHE A 41 8.18 -4.25 -11.29
CA PHE A 41 6.95 -5.04 -11.10
C PHE A 41 6.41 -4.99 -9.66
N VAL A 42 7.21 -4.49 -8.72
CA VAL A 42 6.79 -4.25 -7.32
C VAL A 42 5.98 -2.96 -7.16
N LEU A 43 6.08 -2.04 -8.13
CA LEU A 43 5.40 -0.75 -8.12
C LEU A 43 3.89 -0.89 -7.88
N ASN A 44 3.36 -0.13 -6.92
CA ASN A 44 1.94 -0.01 -6.65
C ASN A 44 1.60 1.38 -6.05
N PHE A 45 0.31 1.61 -5.78
CA PHE A 45 -0.17 2.88 -5.23
C PHE A 45 0.17 3.05 -3.74
N ASP A 46 0.20 1.96 -2.97
CA ASP A 46 0.50 2.01 -1.52
C ASP A 46 1.90 2.60 -1.29
N PHE A 47 2.88 2.21 -2.10
CA PHE A 47 4.24 2.75 -2.00
C PHE A 47 4.39 4.14 -2.64
N THR A 48 3.52 4.49 -3.58
CA THR A 48 3.42 5.87 -4.08
C THR A 48 2.91 6.79 -2.98
N PHE A 49 1.89 6.36 -2.24
CA PHE A 49 1.41 7.07 -1.05
C PHE A 49 2.53 7.20 0.00
N LEU A 50 3.27 6.13 0.28
CA LEU A 50 4.42 6.17 1.19
C LEU A 50 5.44 7.23 0.74
N ALA A 51 5.81 7.25 -0.54
CA ALA A 51 6.75 8.22 -1.07
C ALA A 51 6.24 9.66 -0.90
N ILE A 52 4.94 9.90 -1.14
CA ILE A 52 4.31 11.21 -0.94
C ILE A 52 4.37 11.63 0.54
N LEU A 53 4.01 10.74 1.46
CA LEU A 53 3.98 11.03 2.89
C LEU A 53 5.38 11.29 3.47
N LEU A 54 6.42 10.68 2.88
CA LEU A 54 7.83 10.91 3.24
C LEU A 54 8.42 12.16 2.57
N SER A 55 7.78 12.70 1.52
CA SER A 55 8.29 13.84 0.76
C SER A 55 8.21 15.15 1.55
N ASP A 56 9.02 16.11 1.11
CA ASP A 56 8.95 17.49 1.58
C ASP A 56 7.65 18.15 1.12
N ALA A 57 7.22 19.20 1.84
CA ALA A 57 5.98 19.94 1.58
C ALA A 57 6.01 20.82 0.30
N GLN A 58 7.14 20.85 -0.41
CA GLN A 58 7.38 21.69 -1.58
C GLN A 58 7.03 20.99 -2.89
N GLU A 59 6.86 21.79 -3.96
CA GLU A 59 6.64 21.27 -5.31
C GLU A 59 7.83 20.39 -5.72
N PRO A 60 7.59 19.14 -6.17
CA PRO A 60 8.67 18.24 -6.57
C PRO A 60 9.33 18.73 -7.87
N GLU A 61 10.64 18.64 -7.93
CA GLU A 61 11.36 18.77 -9.20
C GLU A 61 10.99 17.63 -10.13
N CYS A 62 10.79 17.94 -11.41
CA CYS A 62 10.41 16.98 -12.42
C CYS A 62 11.42 16.89 -13.54
N GLU A 63 11.72 15.67 -13.96
CA GLU A 63 12.51 15.36 -15.12
C GLU A 63 11.62 14.83 -16.25
N SER A 64 11.92 15.20 -17.49
CA SER A 64 11.21 14.67 -18.65
C SER A 64 11.82 13.33 -19.06
N CYS A 65 11.09 12.24 -18.83
CA CYS A 65 11.55 10.88 -19.14
C CYS A 65 10.59 10.13 -20.08
N ARG A 66 11.16 9.33 -20.98
CA ARG A 66 10.39 8.34 -21.77
C ARG A 66 10.37 7.01 -21.03
N CYS A 67 9.18 6.50 -20.78
CA CYS A 67 8.98 5.23 -20.10
C CYS A 67 8.80 4.09 -21.12
N ALA A 68 9.30 2.89 -20.80
CA ALA A 68 9.09 1.70 -21.62
C ALA A 68 7.59 1.36 -21.81
N ALA A 69 6.72 1.78 -20.88
CA ALA A 69 5.27 1.63 -20.99
C ALA A 69 4.61 2.70 -21.89
N HIS A 70 5.29 3.85 -22.12
CA HIS A 70 4.81 4.98 -22.92
C HIS A 70 5.96 5.52 -23.78
N PRO A 71 6.45 4.75 -24.77
CA PRO A 71 7.65 5.15 -25.52
C PRO A 71 7.44 6.39 -26.41
N CYS A 72 6.17 6.66 -26.78
CA CYS A 72 5.82 7.76 -27.69
C CYS A 72 5.61 9.11 -27.00
N LYS A 73 5.52 9.17 -25.66
CA LYS A 73 5.22 10.41 -24.93
C LYS A 73 6.18 10.58 -23.76
N ALA A 74 6.87 11.73 -23.72
CA ALA A 74 7.63 12.10 -22.54
C ALA A 74 6.67 12.39 -21.38
N GLN A 75 6.98 11.87 -20.19
CA GLN A 75 6.22 12.06 -18.95
C GLN A 75 7.06 12.90 -17.99
N CYS A 76 6.41 13.74 -17.19
CA CYS A 76 7.03 14.34 -16.02
C CYS A 76 7.22 13.23 -14.96
N VAL A 77 8.43 13.05 -14.53
CA VAL A 77 8.84 12.05 -13.54
C VAL A 77 9.49 12.82 -12.39
N MET A 78 9.00 12.61 -11.17
CA MET A 78 9.62 13.21 -9.99
C MET A 78 11.11 12.84 -9.94
N ALA A 79 11.97 13.85 -9.82
CA ALA A 79 13.42 13.67 -9.70
C ALA A 79 13.77 12.82 -8.48
N HIS A 80 14.98 12.27 -8.47
CA HIS A 80 15.45 11.46 -7.36
C HIS A 80 15.37 12.21 -6.01
N THR A 81 14.76 11.59 -5.01
CA THR A 81 14.68 12.08 -3.63
C THR A 81 14.91 10.94 -2.65
N VAL A 82 15.31 11.29 -1.42
CA VAL A 82 15.42 10.31 -0.32
C VAL A 82 14.09 9.61 -0.06
N ALA A 83 12.97 10.30 -0.20
CA ALA A 83 11.63 9.74 -0.04
C ALA A 83 11.34 8.62 -1.06
N LEU A 84 11.66 8.84 -2.35
CA LEU A 84 11.52 7.82 -3.40
C LEU A 84 12.45 6.63 -3.16
N GLU A 85 13.70 6.90 -2.77
CA GLU A 85 14.70 5.86 -2.49
C GLU A 85 14.26 4.98 -1.31
N THR A 86 13.78 5.61 -0.23
CA THR A 86 13.26 4.95 0.96
C THR A 86 12.03 4.10 0.64
N ALA A 87 11.04 4.67 -0.05
CA ALA A 87 9.85 3.95 -0.47
C ALA A 87 10.19 2.75 -1.38
N ALA A 88 11.16 2.89 -2.30
CA ALA A 88 11.61 1.80 -3.15
C ALA A 88 12.26 0.67 -2.37
N GLY A 89 13.10 0.99 -1.37
CA GLY A 89 13.74 -0.01 -0.51
C GLY A 89 12.71 -0.81 0.31
N HIS A 90 11.82 -0.12 1.00
CA HIS A 90 10.77 -0.74 1.80
C HIS A 90 9.84 -1.60 0.95
N SER A 91 9.45 -1.09 -0.25
CA SER A 91 8.57 -1.84 -1.16
C SER A 91 9.16 -3.17 -1.61
N LEU A 92 10.47 -3.20 -1.89
CA LEU A 92 11.15 -4.44 -2.29
C LEU A 92 11.26 -5.44 -1.16
N VAL A 93 11.55 -4.99 0.05
CA VAL A 93 11.61 -5.88 1.22
C VAL A 93 10.24 -6.49 1.48
N LEU A 94 9.17 -5.68 1.54
CA LEU A 94 7.81 -6.19 1.73
C LEU A 94 7.38 -7.14 0.62
N ALA A 95 7.64 -6.79 -0.65
CA ALA A 95 7.29 -7.65 -1.79
C ALA A 95 8.04 -9.00 -1.75
N TRP A 96 9.30 -9.01 -1.35
CA TRP A 96 10.07 -10.24 -1.19
C TRP A 96 9.47 -11.14 -0.14
N TRP A 97 9.18 -10.62 1.04
CA TRP A 97 8.61 -11.41 2.13
C TRP A 97 7.21 -11.92 1.81
N GLN A 98 6.36 -11.13 1.12
CA GLN A 98 5.08 -11.63 0.61
C GLN A 98 5.23 -12.77 -0.40
N LEU A 99 6.23 -12.70 -1.29
CA LEU A 99 6.51 -13.83 -2.20
C LEU A 99 6.96 -15.07 -1.44
N ARG A 100 7.73 -14.91 -0.37
CA ARG A 100 8.15 -16.02 0.50
C ARG A 100 6.97 -16.66 1.19
N ASP A 101 6.09 -15.86 1.75
CA ASP A 101 4.85 -16.25 2.38
C ASP A 101 3.98 -17.09 1.41
N HIS A 102 3.69 -16.56 0.23
CA HIS A 102 2.97 -17.31 -0.80
C HIS A 102 3.65 -18.59 -1.27
N ILE A 103 4.98 -18.68 -1.21
CA ILE A 103 5.71 -19.92 -1.54
C ILE A 103 5.52 -20.96 -0.46
N GLU A 104 5.42 -20.54 0.81
CA GLU A 104 5.25 -21.42 1.98
C GLU A 104 3.80 -21.93 2.07
N ASP A 105 2.82 -21.08 1.79
CA ASP A 105 1.38 -21.40 1.87
C ASP A 105 0.88 -22.29 0.72
N HIS A 106 1.53 -22.25 -0.42
CA HIS A 106 1.03 -22.96 -1.60
C HIS A 106 1.82 -24.24 -1.88
N GLY A 107 1.09 -25.31 -2.25
CA GLY A 107 1.70 -26.55 -2.72
C GLY A 107 2.60 -26.33 -3.94
N PHE A 108 3.52 -27.26 -4.18
CA PHE A 108 4.65 -27.15 -5.10
C PHE A 108 4.31 -26.55 -6.47
N PHE A 109 3.24 -27.00 -7.14
CA PHE A 109 2.85 -26.52 -8.46
C PHE A 109 2.26 -25.11 -8.46
N LYS A 110 1.45 -24.76 -7.45
CA LYS A 110 0.86 -23.43 -7.31
C LYS A 110 1.90 -22.39 -6.90
N ALA A 111 3.00 -22.80 -6.25
CA ALA A 111 4.11 -21.93 -5.85
C ALA A 111 5.08 -21.58 -7.00
N ILE A 112 5.03 -22.26 -8.15
CA ILE A 112 5.98 -22.04 -9.27
C ILE A 112 6.07 -20.56 -9.71
N PRO A 113 4.95 -19.84 -9.99
CA PRO A 113 5.05 -18.45 -10.42
C PRO A 113 5.68 -17.55 -9.35
N TYR A 114 5.41 -17.79 -8.07
CA TYR A 114 5.99 -17.04 -6.96
C TYR A 114 7.49 -17.34 -6.82
N ARG A 115 7.93 -18.58 -7.01
CA ARG A 115 9.35 -18.97 -7.01
C ARG A 115 10.11 -18.30 -8.15
N LEU A 116 9.53 -18.24 -9.36
CA LEU A 116 10.14 -17.53 -10.49
C LEU A 116 10.24 -16.02 -10.22
N ALA A 117 9.19 -15.40 -9.68
CA ALA A 117 9.21 -14.00 -9.28
C ALA A 117 10.27 -13.74 -8.19
N ALA A 118 10.38 -14.60 -7.18
CA ALA A 118 11.40 -14.51 -6.16
C ALA A 118 12.82 -14.66 -6.75
N LEU A 119 13.03 -15.55 -7.70
CA LEU A 119 14.32 -15.69 -8.38
C LEU A 119 14.72 -14.42 -9.11
N LEU A 120 13.78 -13.80 -9.83
CA LEU A 120 14.00 -12.54 -10.55
C LEU A 120 14.28 -11.36 -9.60
N LEU A 121 13.62 -11.33 -8.44
CA LEU A 121 13.77 -10.25 -7.46
C LEU A 121 14.91 -10.48 -6.46
N ARG A 122 15.53 -11.66 -6.42
CA ARG A 122 16.57 -12.00 -5.43
C ARG A 122 17.73 -11.00 -5.37
N GLY A 123 18.20 -10.54 -6.54
CA GLY A 123 19.28 -9.55 -6.63
C GLY A 123 18.85 -8.17 -6.12
N ALA A 124 17.63 -7.76 -6.46
CA ALA A 124 17.02 -6.52 -6.01
C ALA A 124 16.82 -6.53 -4.49
N TYR A 125 16.25 -7.61 -3.95
CA TYR A 125 16.05 -7.80 -2.51
C TYR A 125 17.37 -7.72 -1.72
N ARG A 126 18.45 -8.37 -2.19
CA ARG A 126 19.76 -8.29 -1.51
C ARG A 126 20.25 -6.85 -1.36
N LYS A 127 20.09 -6.03 -2.40
CA LYS A 127 20.43 -4.61 -2.35
C LYS A 127 19.51 -3.83 -1.40
N ALA A 128 18.21 -4.08 -1.46
CA ALA A 128 17.22 -3.42 -0.60
C ALA A 128 17.45 -3.76 0.88
N ARG A 129 17.68 -5.02 1.20
CA ARG A 129 18.00 -5.48 2.56
C ARG A 129 19.27 -4.81 3.13
N THR A 130 20.29 -4.57 2.29
CA THR A 130 21.49 -3.86 2.73
C THR A 130 21.20 -2.37 2.99
N PHE A 131 20.20 -1.79 2.30
CA PHE A 131 19.81 -0.39 2.46
C PHE A 131 18.89 -0.17 3.67
N VAL A 132 17.99 -1.11 3.98
CA VAL A 132 17.07 -1.05 5.13
C VAL A 132 17.14 -2.33 5.99
N PRO A 133 18.30 -2.62 6.62
CA PRO A 133 18.50 -3.90 7.30
C PRO A 133 17.61 -4.09 8.53
N GLU A 134 17.34 -3.02 9.27
CA GLU A 134 16.49 -3.05 10.46
C GLU A 134 15.03 -3.33 10.09
N PHE A 135 14.57 -2.74 9.00
CA PHE A 135 13.23 -3.00 8.48
C PHE A 135 13.08 -4.45 7.97
N ASP A 136 14.07 -5.01 7.28
CA ASP A 136 14.06 -6.42 6.86
C ASP A 136 13.93 -7.37 8.06
N ALA A 137 14.68 -7.11 9.13
CA ALA A 137 14.60 -7.88 10.38
C ALA A 137 13.23 -7.70 11.07
N SER A 138 12.67 -6.48 11.00
CA SER A 138 11.34 -6.18 11.53
C SER A 138 10.25 -6.95 10.79
N VAL A 139 10.27 -6.95 9.45
CA VAL A 139 9.32 -7.72 8.63
C VAL A 139 9.33 -9.19 9.03
N GLN A 140 10.50 -9.79 9.19
CA GLN A 140 10.62 -11.20 9.59
C GLN A 140 10.00 -11.47 10.96
N ARG A 141 10.26 -10.60 11.95
CA ARG A 141 9.69 -10.75 13.30
C ARG A 141 8.16 -10.69 13.27
N HIS A 142 7.62 -9.68 12.60
CA HIS A 142 6.18 -9.44 12.58
C HIS A 142 5.42 -10.49 11.76
N LEU A 143 5.97 -10.98 10.65
CA LEU A 143 5.37 -12.08 9.91
C LEU A 143 5.35 -13.36 10.74
N ASN A 144 6.41 -13.68 11.48
CA ASN A 144 6.40 -14.84 12.39
C ASN A 144 5.31 -14.69 13.48
N ALA A 145 5.17 -13.48 14.07
CA ALA A 145 4.13 -13.22 15.05
C ALA A 145 2.72 -13.31 14.43
N LEU A 146 2.54 -12.86 13.17
CA LEU A 146 1.28 -12.99 12.43
C LEU A 146 0.90 -14.46 12.26
N HIS A 147 1.82 -15.30 11.78
CA HIS A 147 1.60 -16.73 11.62
C HIS A 147 1.30 -17.46 12.96
N GLU A 148 1.83 -16.96 14.07
CA GLU A 148 1.47 -17.48 15.40
C GLU A 148 0.00 -17.17 15.73
N ARG A 149 -0.46 -15.93 15.49
CA ARG A 149 -1.87 -15.56 15.70
C ARG A 149 -2.83 -16.35 14.82
N GLU A 150 -2.43 -16.61 13.58
CA GLU A 150 -3.21 -17.43 12.64
C GLU A 150 -3.35 -18.87 13.12
N ARG A 151 -2.22 -19.48 13.57
CA ARG A 151 -2.22 -20.85 14.11
C ARG A 151 -3.01 -21.00 15.39
N GLU A 152 -3.03 -19.96 16.25
CA GLU A 152 -3.83 -19.89 17.46
C GLU A 152 -5.32 -19.63 17.19
N HIS A 153 -5.70 -19.39 15.93
CA HIS A 153 -7.05 -18.98 15.55
C HIS A 153 -7.55 -17.79 16.36
N CYS A 154 -6.72 -16.75 16.46
CA CYS A 154 -6.98 -15.58 17.28
C CYS A 154 -8.32 -14.92 16.92
N ALA A 155 -9.25 -14.85 17.87
CA ALA A 155 -10.56 -14.22 17.68
C ALA A 155 -10.59 -12.72 18.00
N SER A 156 -9.52 -12.16 18.53
CA SER A 156 -9.42 -10.73 18.79
C SER A 156 -8.91 -10.00 17.55
N LEU A 157 -9.72 -9.13 16.94
CA LEU A 157 -9.34 -8.38 15.74
C LEU A 157 -8.09 -7.52 15.98
N ASP A 158 -7.97 -6.91 17.15
CA ASP A 158 -6.83 -6.07 17.51
C ASP A 158 -5.55 -6.90 17.65
N GLN A 159 -5.61 -8.04 18.35
CA GLN A 159 -4.45 -8.93 18.49
C GLN A 159 -4.04 -9.60 17.18
N ALA A 160 -4.99 -9.92 16.32
CA ALA A 160 -4.72 -10.50 15.01
C ALA A 160 -4.07 -9.47 14.07
N ALA A 161 -4.52 -8.22 14.10
CA ALA A 161 -3.98 -7.14 13.28
C ALA A 161 -2.66 -6.55 13.80
N GLU A 162 -2.36 -6.70 15.10
CA GLU A 162 -1.23 -6.08 15.80
C GLU A 162 0.12 -6.31 15.11
N PRO A 163 0.50 -7.55 14.71
CA PRO A 163 1.80 -7.76 14.09
C PRO A 163 1.96 -6.97 12.78
N PHE A 164 0.91 -6.92 11.95
CA PHE A 164 0.96 -6.19 10.70
C PHE A 164 0.88 -4.66 10.91
N ALA A 165 0.09 -4.21 11.87
CA ALA A 165 0.01 -2.80 12.26
C ALA A 165 1.37 -2.29 12.79
N ALA A 166 2.02 -3.05 13.66
CA ALA A 166 3.34 -2.72 14.19
C ALA A 166 4.42 -2.73 13.10
N LEU A 167 4.40 -3.71 12.18
CA LEU A 167 5.27 -3.73 11.02
C LEU A 167 5.15 -2.45 10.18
N MET A 168 3.93 -2.00 9.92
CA MET A 168 3.73 -0.77 9.17
C MET A 168 4.22 0.46 9.94
N ALA A 169 4.05 0.50 11.26
CA ALA A 169 4.57 1.59 12.10
C ALA A 169 6.10 1.68 12.05
N ASP A 170 6.81 0.55 11.94
CA ASP A 170 8.28 0.51 11.86
C ASP A 170 8.82 1.19 10.59
N ILE A 171 8.00 1.40 9.54
CA ILE A 171 8.38 2.21 8.38
C ILE A 171 8.76 3.64 8.78
N ALA A 172 8.11 4.19 9.81
CA ALA A 172 8.38 5.54 10.28
C ALA A 172 9.76 5.72 10.94
N ASP A 173 10.47 4.63 11.26
CA ASP A 173 11.80 4.71 11.88
C ASP A 173 12.85 5.33 10.95
N CYS A 174 12.56 5.42 9.64
CA CYS A 174 13.39 6.16 8.68
C CYS A 174 13.27 7.69 8.77
N VAL A 175 12.38 8.23 9.61
CA VAL A 175 12.14 9.66 9.77
C VAL A 175 13.00 10.21 10.91
N ASP A 176 13.89 11.17 10.61
CA ASP A 176 14.83 11.72 11.58
C ASP A 176 14.15 12.60 12.65
N ASP A 177 13.19 13.44 12.24
CA ASP A 177 12.44 14.31 13.15
C ASP A 177 11.56 13.48 14.09
N GLU A 178 11.80 13.60 15.39
CA GLU A 178 11.13 12.77 16.40
C GLU A 178 9.62 13.03 16.48
N MET A 179 9.18 14.28 16.37
CA MET A 179 7.76 14.61 16.42
C MET A 179 7.04 14.08 15.18
N ARG A 180 7.60 14.31 13.99
CA ARG A 180 7.07 13.77 12.73
C ARG A 180 7.06 12.24 12.75
N ARG A 181 8.14 11.61 13.23
CA ARG A 181 8.21 10.14 13.36
C ARG A 181 7.11 9.59 14.23
N ARG A 182 6.82 10.19 15.39
CA ARG A 182 5.72 9.76 16.27
C ARG A 182 4.36 9.85 15.58
N VAL A 183 4.09 10.96 14.91
CA VAL A 183 2.85 11.15 14.14
C VAL A 183 2.75 10.12 13.01
N MET A 184 3.82 9.88 12.28
CA MET A 184 3.84 8.89 11.20
C MET A 184 3.70 7.46 11.71
N LYS A 185 4.23 7.12 12.89
CA LYS A 185 3.99 5.82 13.54
C LYS A 185 2.50 5.58 13.79
N GLU A 186 1.78 6.58 14.31
CA GLU A 186 0.33 6.47 14.49
C GLU A 186 -0.40 6.27 13.16
N ILE A 187 -0.05 7.05 12.13
CA ILE A 187 -0.65 6.90 10.80
C ILE A 187 -0.40 5.50 10.27
N PHE A 188 0.84 5.03 10.25
CA PHE A 188 1.18 3.73 9.67
C PHE A 188 0.64 2.56 10.49
N TYR A 189 0.62 2.66 11.83
CA TYR A 189 0.01 1.64 12.68
C TYR A 189 -1.46 1.44 12.34
N HIS A 190 -2.24 2.53 12.33
CA HIS A 190 -3.66 2.44 12.03
C HIS A 190 -3.94 2.13 10.56
N LEU A 191 -3.04 2.49 9.65
CA LEU A 191 -3.09 2.08 8.26
C LEU A 191 -2.87 0.57 8.12
N GLY A 192 -1.88 0.01 8.81
CA GLY A 192 -1.63 -1.43 8.83
C GLY A 192 -2.81 -2.20 9.40
N ARG A 193 -3.36 -1.74 10.53
CA ARG A 193 -4.56 -2.32 11.11
C ARG A 193 -5.75 -2.28 10.14
N TRP A 194 -5.96 -1.14 9.47
CA TRP A 194 -7.02 -0.99 8.48
C TRP A 194 -6.83 -1.92 7.28
N ILE A 195 -5.61 -1.99 6.73
CA ILE A 195 -5.29 -2.89 5.61
C ILE A 195 -5.56 -4.34 5.98
N TYR A 196 -5.11 -4.78 7.16
CA TYR A 196 -5.32 -6.16 7.62
C TYR A 196 -6.81 -6.52 7.72
N LEU A 197 -7.61 -5.64 8.30
CA LEU A 197 -9.05 -5.87 8.47
C LEU A 197 -9.83 -5.78 7.16
N VAL A 198 -9.49 -4.85 6.27
CA VAL A 198 -10.16 -4.73 4.97
C VAL A 198 -9.80 -5.90 4.04
N ASP A 199 -8.57 -6.39 4.10
CA ASP A 199 -8.13 -7.57 3.34
C ASP A 199 -8.82 -8.85 3.85
N ALA A 200 -8.95 -8.99 5.17
CA ALA A 200 -9.74 -10.07 5.78
C ALA A 200 -11.22 -10.06 5.35
N ALA A 201 -11.80 -8.87 5.17
CA ALA A 201 -13.17 -8.74 4.66
C ALA A 201 -13.26 -9.02 3.15
N ASP A 202 -12.28 -8.58 2.35
CA ASP A 202 -12.21 -8.80 0.90
C ASP A 202 -11.98 -10.28 0.55
N ASP A 203 -11.19 -10.99 1.35
CA ASP A 203 -10.88 -12.41 1.15
C ASP A 203 -11.82 -13.36 1.93
N PHE A 204 -12.83 -12.86 2.67
CA PHE A 204 -13.68 -13.66 3.58
C PHE A 204 -14.31 -14.89 2.92
N GLU A 205 -14.95 -14.72 1.77
CA GLU A 205 -15.59 -15.82 1.00
C GLU A 205 -14.54 -16.83 0.51
N LYS A 206 -13.43 -16.35 0.00
CA LYS A 206 -12.33 -17.18 -0.52
C LYS A 206 -11.68 -18.00 0.60
N ASP A 207 -11.45 -17.40 1.77
CA ASP A 207 -10.85 -18.05 2.93
C ASP A 207 -11.80 -19.12 3.50
N ALA A 208 -13.10 -18.85 3.52
CA ALA A 208 -14.12 -19.83 3.89
C ALA A 208 -14.08 -21.07 2.98
N HIS A 209 -14.00 -20.88 1.65
CA HIS A 209 -13.94 -21.99 0.69
C HIS A 209 -12.62 -22.76 0.73
N SER A 210 -11.49 -22.11 1.07
CA SER A 210 -10.18 -22.73 1.17
C SER A 210 -9.85 -23.27 2.56
N ASN A 211 -10.76 -23.08 3.53
CA ASN A 211 -10.56 -23.41 4.95
C ASN A 211 -9.30 -22.76 5.54
N CYS A 212 -9.00 -21.52 5.07
CA CYS A 212 -7.94 -20.68 5.62
C CYS A 212 -8.44 -19.93 6.86
N TYR A 213 -7.49 -19.53 7.70
CA TYR A 213 -7.80 -18.65 8.83
C TYR A 213 -8.28 -17.29 8.31
N ASN A 214 -9.34 -16.77 8.96
CA ASN A 214 -9.80 -15.40 8.78
C ASN A 214 -10.28 -14.86 10.13
N PRO A 215 -9.70 -13.74 10.65
CA PRO A 215 -9.99 -13.25 12.00
C PRO A 215 -11.45 -12.87 12.20
N LEU A 216 -12.14 -12.42 11.14
CA LEU A 216 -13.57 -12.06 11.21
C LEU A 216 -14.43 -13.28 11.47
N ARG A 217 -14.09 -14.42 10.86
CA ARG A 217 -14.79 -15.68 11.06
C ARG A 217 -14.76 -16.13 12.51
N TYR A 218 -13.59 -16.09 13.13
CA TYR A 218 -13.42 -16.48 14.53
C TYR A 218 -14.01 -15.45 15.51
N ARG A 219 -13.90 -14.16 15.18
CA ARG A 219 -14.43 -13.08 16.02
C ARG A 219 -15.94 -13.13 16.14
N TYR A 220 -16.63 -13.40 15.04
CA TYR A 220 -18.08 -13.35 14.96
C TYR A 220 -18.74 -14.74 14.91
N GLU A 221 -17.94 -15.81 15.08
CA GLU A 221 -18.40 -17.20 15.10
C GLU A 221 -19.25 -17.56 13.84
N LEU A 222 -18.77 -17.15 12.67
CA LEU A 222 -19.48 -17.31 11.41
C LEU A 222 -19.15 -18.66 10.75
N ASP A 223 -20.18 -19.49 10.52
CA ASP A 223 -20.05 -20.77 9.80
C ASP A 223 -20.23 -20.63 8.27
N GLY A 224 -20.81 -19.52 7.81
CA GLY A 224 -21.07 -19.24 6.39
C GLY A 224 -19.87 -18.69 5.63
N ASP A 225 -20.09 -18.42 4.34
CA ASP A 225 -19.13 -17.81 3.43
C ASP A 225 -19.29 -16.29 3.27
N LYS A 226 -20.22 -15.68 4.01
CA LYS A 226 -20.52 -14.24 3.97
C LYS A 226 -20.66 -13.67 5.37
N LEU A 227 -20.25 -12.41 5.50
CA LEU A 227 -20.53 -11.62 6.69
C LEU A 227 -22.04 -11.35 6.78
N ASP A 228 -22.64 -11.61 7.93
CA ASP A 228 -23.99 -11.15 8.23
C ASP A 228 -24.03 -9.62 8.42
N GLU A 229 -25.24 -9.05 8.50
CA GLU A 229 -25.41 -7.59 8.59
C GLU A 229 -24.78 -7.02 9.86
N GLN A 230 -24.96 -7.68 11.00
CA GLN A 230 -24.43 -7.24 12.28
C GLN A 230 -22.90 -7.25 12.30
N SER A 231 -22.28 -8.31 11.81
CA SER A 231 -20.81 -8.41 11.70
C SER A 231 -20.26 -7.38 10.72
N ARG A 232 -20.97 -7.13 9.60
CA ARG A 232 -20.58 -6.13 8.60
C ARG A 232 -20.57 -4.72 9.20
N GLU A 233 -21.58 -4.35 9.98
CA GLU A 233 -21.65 -3.06 10.66
C GLU A 233 -20.53 -2.92 11.71
N ALA A 234 -20.25 -3.99 12.47
CA ALA A 234 -19.18 -4.00 13.46
C ALA A 234 -17.79 -3.86 12.80
N VAL A 235 -17.55 -4.52 11.66
CA VAL A 235 -16.31 -4.37 10.88
C VAL A 235 -16.21 -2.96 10.31
N ALA A 236 -17.31 -2.40 9.76
CA ALA A 236 -17.33 -1.02 9.27
C ALA A 236 -16.91 -0.04 10.37
N THR A 237 -17.49 -0.16 11.56
CA THR A 237 -17.12 0.66 12.73
C THR A 237 -15.64 0.52 13.09
N SER A 238 -15.09 -0.69 13.01
CA SER A 238 -13.68 -0.96 13.32
C SER A 238 -12.73 -0.35 12.27
N LEU A 239 -13.12 -0.38 10.98
CA LEU A 239 -12.40 0.27 9.90
C LEU A 239 -12.44 1.80 10.05
N ASP A 240 -13.61 2.36 10.31
CA ASP A 240 -13.81 3.80 10.50
C ASP A 240 -13.01 4.33 11.69
N LEU A 241 -12.91 3.57 12.78
CA LEU A 241 -12.07 3.92 13.91
C LEU A 241 -10.59 4.05 13.49
N SER A 242 -10.07 3.13 12.68
CA SER A 242 -8.70 3.22 12.19
C SER A 242 -8.50 4.46 11.30
N VAL A 243 -9.44 4.74 10.38
CA VAL A 243 -9.37 5.94 9.53
C VAL A 243 -9.44 7.22 10.37
N HIS A 244 -10.31 7.27 11.38
CA HIS A 244 -10.42 8.43 12.27
C HIS A 244 -9.12 8.68 13.05
N ARG A 245 -8.46 7.64 13.54
CA ARG A 245 -7.16 7.75 14.20
C ARG A 245 -6.07 8.24 13.25
N MET A 246 -6.01 7.69 12.03
CA MET A 246 -5.10 8.18 11.00
C MET A 246 -5.33 9.65 10.67
N ALA A 247 -6.58 10.05 10.43
CA ALA A 247 -6.94 11.43 10.12
C ALA A 247 -6.57 12.41 11.25
N SER A 248 -6.77 11.99 12.52
CA SER A 248 -6.40 12.79 13.68
C SER A 248 -4.88 13.00 13.79
N ALA A 249 -4.09 11.95 13.50
CA ALA A 249 -2.63 12.07 13.46
C ALA A 249 -2.18 12.89 12.24
N TYR A 250 -2.75 12.64 11.07
CA TYR A 250 -2.46 13.38 9.84
C TYR A 250 -2.68 14.89 9.99
N ALA A 251 -3.71 15.32 10.71
CA ALA A 251 -3.99 16.74 10.97
C ALA A 251 -2.86 17.47 11.72
N LEU A 252 -1.89 16.74 12.28
CA LEU A 252 -0.70 17.31 12.92
C LEU A 252 0.46 17.52 11.94
N LEU A 253 0.34 17.06 10.70
CA LEU A 253 1.37 17.19 9.67
C LEU A 253 1.09 18.40 8.76
N SER A 254 2.17 19.08 8.37
CA SER A 254 2.13 20.08 7.30
C SER A 254 2.63 19.43 6.01
N CYS A 255 1.70 19.11 5.11
CA CYS A 255 2.00 18.36 3.88
C CYS A 255 2.13 19.26 2.62
N GLY A 256 1.92 20.58 2.74
CA GLY A 256 2.11 21.54 1.66
C GLY A 256 1.35 21.17 0.38
N VAL A 257 2.07 21.03 -0.73
CA VAL A 257 1.48 20.71 -2.05
C VAL A 257 0.82 19.33 -2.12
N TRP A 258 1.07 18.45 -1.16
CA TRP A 258 0.49 17.11 -1.10
C TRP A 258 -0.85 17.04 -0.36
N THR A 259 -1.26 18.14 0.27
CA THR A 259 -2.44 18.18 1.15
C THR A 259 -3.69 17.69 0.43
N SER A 260 -4.04 18.21 -0.75
CA SER A 260 -5.23 17.78 -1.48
C SER A 260 -5.24 16.29 -1.82
N ILE A 261 -4.07 15.73 -2.18
CA ILE A 261 -3.92 14.30 -2.50
C ILE A 261 -4.13 13.45 -1.24
N LEU A 262 -3.50 13.85 -0.13
CA LEU A 262 -3.59 13.14 1.15
C LEU A 262 -4.97 13.28 1.78
N ASP A 263 -5.60 14.46 1.70
CA ASP A 263 -6.99 14.68 2.12
C ASP A 263 -7.94 13.74 1.40
N SER A 264 -7.80 13.61 0.07
CA SER A 264 -8.64 12.70 -0.70
C SER A 264 -8.44 11.23 -0.32
N ILE A 265 -7.26 10.86 0.19
CA ILE A 265 -7.01 9.51 0.69
C ILE A 265 -7.63 9.32 2.07
N PHE A 266 -7.29 10.18 3.05
CA PHE A 266 -7.69 9.98 4.44
C PHE A 266 -9.17 10.27 4.71
N TYR A 267 -9.75 11.26 4.05
CA TYR A 267 -11.13 11.68 4.32
C TYR A 267 -12.17 11.08 3.36
N GLU A 268 -11.75 10.47 2.23
CA GLU A 268 -12.68 9.96 1.24
C GLU A 268 -12.39 8.53 0.80
N SER A 269 -11.16 8.30 0.27
CA SER A 269 -10.86 7.04 -0.42
C SER A 269 -10.89 5.85 0.51
N LEU A 270 -10.29 5.92 1.71
CA LEU A 270 -10.26 4.83 2.67
C LEU A 270 -11.67 4.42 3.12
N TYR A 271 -12.55 5.38 3.41
CA TYR A 271 -13.95 5.12 3.72
C TYR A 271 -14.70 4.48 2.54
N GLY A 272 -14.51 5.05 1.33
CA GLY A 272 -15.15 4.54 0.12
C GLY A 272 -14.73 3.10 -0.21
N ILE A 273 -13.44 2.79 -0.07
CA ILE A 273 -12.89 1.45 -0.32
C ILE A 273 -13.38 0.45 0.74
N GLY A 274 -13.32 0.80 2.02
CA GLY A 274 -13.81 -0.05 3.10
C GLY A 274 -15.29 -0.41 2.91
N ASN A 275 -16.12 0.59 2.59
CA ASN A 275 -17.54 0.37 2.30
C ASN A 275 -17.77 -0.48 1.03
N ALA A 276 -16.99 -0.29 -0.03
CA ALA A 276 -17.09 -1.08 -1.25
C ALA A 276 -16.71 -2.55 -1.03
N VAL A 277 -15.67 -2.81 -0.23
CA VAL A 277 -15.26 -4.16 0.17
C VAL A 277 -16.38 -4.84 0.97
N LEU A 278 -16.90 -4.19 2.01
CA LEU A 278 -17.97 -4.74 2.84
C LEU A 278 -19.27 -5.00 2.08
N LYS A 279 -19.52 -4.26 0.99
CA LYS A 279 -20.65 -4.49 0.07
C LYS A 279 -20.37 -5.51 -1.02
N GLY A 280 -19.15 -6.05 -1.12
CA GLY A 280 -18.76 -6.97 -2.20
C GLY A 280 -18.72 -6.31 -3.59
N THR A 281 -18.63 -4.99 -3.65
CA THR A 281 -18.57 -4.21 -4.91
C THR A 281 -17.18 -3.69 -5.25
N TYR A 282 -16.21 -4.00 -4.42
CA TYR A 282 -14.83 -3.58 -4.64
C TYR A 282 -14.18 -4.38 -5.76
N HIS A 283 -13.57 -3.67 -6.70
CA HIS A 283 -12.75 -4.26 -7.74
C HIS A 283 -11.33 -3.72 -7.65
N LYS A 284 -10.37 -4.61 -7.41
CA LYS A 284 -8.95 -4.22 -7.39
C LYS A 284 -8.57 -3.60 -8.74
N PRO A 285 -8.06 -2.36 -8.77
CA PRO A 285 -7.69 -1.72 -10.02
C PRO A 285 -6.55 -2.50 -10.69
N PRO A 286 -6.45 -2.44 -12.02
CA PRO A 286 -5.30 -2.99 -12.70
C PRO A 286 -4.03 -2.29 -12.18
N ARG A 287 -2.96 -3.05 -11.96
CA ARG A 287 -1.66 -2.57 -11.43
C ARG A 287 -1.05 -1.40 -12.21
N ARG A 288 -1.53 -1.13 -13.43
CA ARG A 288 -1.12 -0.02 -14.29
C ARG A 288 -2.35 0.78 -14.68
N ILE A 289 -2.56 1.91 -14.01
CA ILE A 289 -3.57 2.87 -14.46
C ILE A 289 -2.89 3.84 -15.42
N HIS A 290 -3.39 3.87 -16.66
CA HIS A 290 -3.13 4.96 -17.58
C HIS A 290 -4.03 6.14 -17.19
N PHE A 291 -3.48 7.16 -16.53
CA PHE A 291 -4.15 8.43 -16.48
C PHE A 291 -4.18 9.00 -17.91
N ARG A 292 -5.33 8.97 -18.56
CA ARG A 292 -5.53 9.67 -19.82
C ARG A 292 -5.68 11.15 -19.50
N ILE A 293 -4.62 11.92 -19.62
CA ILE A 293 -4.73 13.36 -19.75
C ILE A 293 -5.42 13.60 -21.10
N LYS A 294 -6.65 14.11 -21.10
CA LYS A 294 -7.31 14.62 -22.30
C LYS A 294 -6.43 15.76 -22.83
N ALA A 295 -5.78 15.55 -23.96
CA ALA A 295 -5.16 16.64 -24.69
C ALA A 295 -6.29 17.58 -25.12
N GLU A 296 -6.26 18.83 -24.63
CA GLU A 296 -7.07 19.90 -25.20
C GLU A 296 -6.79 19.98 -26.69
N LYS A 297 -7.79 19.71 -27.50
CA LYS A 297 -7.80 20.14 -28.89
C LYS A 297 -7.97 21.67 -28.84
N ASN A 298 -6.90 22.40 -29.02
CA ASN A 298 -6.97 23.77 -29.48
C ASN A 298 -7.65 23.75 -30.85
N GLU A 299 -8.94 23.98 -30.90
CA GLU A 299 -9.61 24.46 -32.09
C GLU A 299 -9.28 25.94 -32.23
N GLU A 300 -8.17 26.24 -32.91
CA GLU A 300 -8.01 27.53 -33.54
C GLU A 300 -9.04 27.61 -34.66
N THR A 301 -10.07 28.40 -34.38
CA THR A 301 -11.04 28.87 -35.38
C THR A 301 -10.39 30.03 -36.16
N VAL A 302 -10.15 29.83 -37.43
CA VAL A 302 -9.90 30.86 -38.42
C VAL A 302 -11.20 31.60 -38.74
#